data_799e5e765cfa0bcc8c042327a56fc0d9
#
_entry.id   799e5e765cfa0bcc8c042327a56fc0d9
#
_cell.length_a   1.000
_cell.length_b   1.000
_cell.length_c   1.000
_cell.angle_alpha   90.00
_cell.angle_beta   90.00
_cell.angle_gamma   90.00
#
_symmetry.space_group_name_H-M   'P 1'
#
loop_
_entity.id
_entity.type
_entity.pdbx_description
1 polymer ?
#
loop_
_entity_poly.entity_id
_entity_poly.type
_entity_poly.pdbx_seq_one_letter_code
_entity_poly.pdbx_strand_id
1 'polypeptide(L)'
;DDVATFIGVDKEKVKFYDHHTCHVMYGYYANPNRKNKTIGITIDAYGDGRNQTIWKIENNKFELIADSAECDIARLYRMVTLYLRMKPLEHEFKVMGMAPYAKDKYANEVVKVFDGLLKFDGLRIVRDSRPDNLYEFLNEKLKYFRFDNIAGGLQKYTENMLVAELQQYANHLN
;
A
#
# COMPACT_ATOMS: atom_id res chain seq x y z
N ASP A 1 -10.00 4.16 27.63
CA ASP A 1 -10.83 4.76 28.69
C ASP A 1 -11.68 5.92 28.15
N ASP A 2 -11.13 6.77 27.30
CA ASP A 2 -11.79 7.97 26.81
C ASP A 2 -13.01 7.69 25.91
N VAL A 3 -12.95 6.65 25.07
CA VAL A 3 -14.07 6.29 24.17
C VAL A 3 -15.30 5.85 24.98
N ALA A 4 -15.13 4.94 25.94
CA ALA A 4 -16.23 4.44 26.77
C ALA A 4 -16.89 5.59 27.55
N THR A 5 -16.09 6.48 28.13
CA THR A 5 -16.53 7.66 28.84
C THR A 5 -17.29 8.62 27.92
N PHE A 6 -16.75 8.89 26.72
CA PHE A 6 -17.35 9.81 25.75
C PHE A 6 -18.74 9.33 25.26
N ILE A 7 -18.89 8.02 25.00
CA ILE A 7 -20.16 7.45 24.51
C ILE A 7 -21.08 6.99 25.64
N GLY A 8 -20.67 7.09 26.92
CA GLY A 8 -21.48 6.78 28.09
C GLY A 8 -21.81 5.29 28.28
N VAL A 9 -20.85 4.39 27.93
CA VAL A 9 -20.99 2.95 28.11
C VAL A 9 -19.93 2.39 29.04
N ASP A 10 -20.18 1.19 29.61
CA ASP A 10 -19.18 0.49 30.39
C ASP A 10 -17.97 0.13 29.53
N LYS A 11 -16.77 0.30 30.06
CA LYS A 11 -15.49 0.03 29.36
C LYS A 11 -15.44 -1.38 28.77
N GLU A 12 -16.00 -2.36 29.45
CA GLU A 12 -16.05 -3.77 29.03
C GLU A 12 -16.88 -4.01 27.77
N LYS A 13 -17.77 -3.06 27.43
CA LYS A 13 -18.56 -3.09 26.19
C LYS A 13 -17.80 -2.54 24.98
N VAL A 14 -16.68 -1.85 25.20
CA VAL A 14 -15.84 -1.31 24.13
C VAL A 14 -14.77 -2.35 23.77
N LYS A 15 -14.76 -2.78 22.51
CA LYS A 15 -13.77 -3.70 21.96
C LYS A 15 -12.97 -3.00 20.88
N PHE A 16 -11.67 -3.14 20.94
CA PHE A 16 -10.74 -2.65 19.90
C PHE A 16 -10.30 -3.82 19.04
N TYR A 17 -10.26 -3.58 17.74
CA TYR A 17 -9.75 -4.54 16.77
C TYR A 17 -8.57 -3.92 16.04
N ASP A 18 -7.58 -4.74 15.71
CA ASP A 18 -6.44 -4.33 14.92
C ASP A 18 -6.86 -3.80 13.55
N HIS A 19 -6.25 -2.71 13.11
CA HIS A 19 -6.57 -1.99 11.87
C HIS A 19 -6.52 -2.91 10.64
N HIS A 20 -5.40 -3.62 10.46
CA HIS A 20 -5.21 -4.51 9.31
C HIS A 20 -6.09 -5.76 9.40
N THR A 21 -6.41 -6.22 10.60
CA THR A 21 -7.40 -7.29 10.81
C THR A 21 -8.77 -6.85 10.32
N CYS A 22 -9.20 -5.62 10.60
CA CYS A 22 -10.46 -5.09 10.08
C CYS A 22 -10.46 -5.04 8.55
N HIS A 23 -9.38 -4.57 7.93
CA HIS A 23 -9.26 -4.53 6.48
C HIS A 23 -9.35 -5.92 5.83
N VAL A 24 -8.59 -6.90 6.31
CA VAL A 24 -8.59 -8.22 5.72
C VAL A 24 -9.93 -8.94 5.91
N MET A 25 -10.54 -8.80 7.08
CA MET A 25 -11.86 -9.38 7.34
C MET A 25 -12.92 -8.75 6.46
N TYR A 26 -12.93 -7.42 6.32
CA TYR A 26 -13.85 -6.73 5.44
C TYR A 26 -13.68 -7.22 3.99
N GLY A 27 -12.45 -7.23 3.45
CA GLY A 27 -12.17 -7.70 2.10
C GLY A 27 -12.62 -9.15 1.86
N TYR A 28 -12.39 -10.04 2.84
CA TYR A 28 -12.79 -11.44 2.74
C TYR A 28 -14.30 -11.63 2.79
N TYR A 29 -14.98 -11.05 3.79
CA TYR A 29 -16.42 -11.26 3.99
C TYR A 29 -17.29 -10.48 2.99
N ALA A 30 -16.82 -9.34 2.50
CA ALA A 30 -17.52 -8.59 1.46
C ALA A 30 -17.38 -9.20 0.06
N ASN A 31 -16.44 -10.12 -0.16
CA ASN A 31 -16.25 -10.77 -1.45
C ASN A 31 -17.30 -11.88 -1.66
N PRO A 32 -18.23 -11.75 -2.63
CA PRO A 32 -19.24 -12.78 -2.92
C PRO A 32 -18.64 -14.09 -3.45
N ASN A 33 -17.43 -14.01 -4.01
CA ASN A 33 -16.72 -15.14 -4.60
C ASN A 33 -15.62 -15.72 -3.71
N ARG A 34 -15.67 -15.42 -2.38
CA ARG A 34 -14.65 -15.90 -1.44
C ARG A 34 -14.55 -17.44 -1.47
N LYS A 35 -13.31 -17.91 -1.37
CA LYS A 35 -13.00 -19.34 -1.35
C LYS A 35 -12.62 -19.78 0.06
N ASN A 36 -12.75 -21.06 0.33
CA ASN A 36 -12.34 -21.64 1.63
C ASN A 36 -10.83 -21.52 1.89
N LYS A 37 -10.01 -21.45 0.83
CA LYS A 37 -8.57 -21.19 0.89
C LYS A 37 -8.30 -19.92 0.11
N THR A 38 -7.82 -18.89 0.79
CA THR A 38 -7.61 -17.54 0.23
C THR A 38 -6.38 -16.92 0.89
N ILE A 39 -5.67 -16.08 0.15
CA ILE A 39 -4.73 -15.10 0.73
C ILE A 39 -5.43 -13.76 0.88
N GLY A 40 -5.29 -13.17 2.07
CA GLY A 40 -5.63 -11.80 2.34
C GLY A 40 -4.38 -10.93 2.38
N ILE A 41 -4.38 -9.83 1.66
CA ILE A 41 -3.29 -8.85 1.66
C ILE A 41 -3.88 -7.50 2.00
N THR A 42 -3.24 -6.79 2.92
CA THR A 42 -3.57 -5.39 3.19
C THR A 42 -2.34 -4.54 2.97
N ILE A 43 -2.50 -3.42 2.27
CA ILE A 43 -1.48 -2.39 2.10
C ILE A 43 -2.14 -1.05 2.39
N ASP A 44 -1.60 -0.32 3.37
CA ASP A 44 -2.13 0.95 3.80
C ASP A 44 -0.99 1.95 4.09
N ALA A 45 -1.34 3.19 4.34
CA ALA A 45 -0.35 4.21 4.72
C ALA A 45 0.34 3.85 6.04
N TYR A 46 -0.44 3.54 7.07
CA TYR A 46 0.02 3.07 8.38
C TYR A 46 -1.17 2.79 9.30
N GLY A 47 -1.17 1.68 10.01
CA GLY A 47 -2.15 1.34 11.03
C GLY A 47 -1.58 0.32 12.02
N ASP A 48 -1.71 0.56 13.32
CA ASP A 48 -1.28 -0.31 14.42
C ASP A 48 0.16 -0.83 14.29
N GLY A 49 1.09 0.08 13.93
CA GLY A 49 2.53 -0.22 13.86
C GLY A 49 3.01 -0.84 12.55
N ARG A 50 2.15 -1.01 11.55
CA ARG A 50 2.48 -1.64 10.27
C ARG A 50 1.76 -0.98 9.10
N ASN A 51 2.17 -1.29 7.89
CA ASN A 51 1.56 -0.80 6.67
C ASN A 51 1.32 -1.90 5.60
N GLN A 52 1.67 -3.14 5.92
CA GLN A 52 1.36 -4.32 5.12
C GLN A 52 1.10 -5.50 6.05
N THR A 53 0.09 -6.32 5.73
CA THR A 53 -0.11 -7.62 6.35
C THR A 53 -0.52 -8.66 5.31
N ILE A 54 -0.10 -9.91 5.56
CA ILE A 54 -0.37 -11.03 4.68
C ILE A 54 -0.96 -12.15 5.52
N TRP A 55 -2.09 -12.65 5.10
CA TRP A 55 -2.89 -13.63 5.81
C TRP A 55 -3.16 -14.86 4.98
N LYS A 56 -2.99 -16.02 5.58
CA LYS A 56 -3.58 -17.26 5.10
C LYS A 56 -4.98 -17.39 5.70
N ILE A 57 -5.98 -17.55 4.87
CA ILE A 57 -7.37 -17.73 5.29
C ILE A 57 -7.83 -19.11 4.81
N GLU A 58 -8.17 -19.96 5.74
CA GLU A 58 -8.62 -21.31 5.45
C GLU A 58 -9.77 -21.71 6.38
N ASN A 59 -10.92 -22.08 5.80
CA ASN A 59 -12.15 -22.42 6.53
C ASN A 59 -12.55 -21.34 7.58
N ASN A 60 -12.53 -20.07 7.19
CA ASN A 60 -12.79 -18.90 8.05
C ASN A 60 -11.79 -18.71 9.21
N LYS A 61 -10.65 -19.40 9.20
CA LYS A 61 -9.55 -19.13 10.14
C LYS A 61 -8.55 -18.20 9.48
N PHE A 62 -8.20 -17.14 10.17
CA PHE A 62 -7.26 -16.10 9.72
C PHE A 62 -5.93 -16.29 10.45
N GLU A 63 -4.89 -16.55 9.70
CA GLU A 63 -3.51 -16.69 10.18
C GLU A 63 -2.65 -15.61 9.57
N LEU A 64 -2.07 -14.74 10.39
CA LEU A 64 -1.09 -13.74 9.93
C LEU A 64 0.22 -14.47 9.64
N ILE A 65 0.67 -14.47 8.38
CA ILE A 65 1.89 -15.17 7.95
C ILE A 65 3.08 -14.23 7.73
N ALA A 66 2.82 -12.96 7.45
CA ALA A 66 3.86 -11.94 7.37
C ALA A 66 3.28 -10.54 7.57
N ASP A 67 4.10 -9.60 8.01
CA ASP A 67 3.77 -8.18 8.10
C ASP A 67 5.01 -7.29 7.85
N SER A 68 4.77 -6.03 7.51
CA SER A 68 5.82 -5.03 7.32
C SER A 68 5.35 -3.66 7.79
N ALA A 69 6.27 -2.90 8.37
CA ALA A 69 6.14 -1.46 8.62
C ALA A 69 6.90 -0.62 7.58
N GLU A 70 7.42 -1.27 6.54
CA GLU A 70 8.31 -0.67 5.54
C GLU A 70 7.78 -0.79 4.10
N CYS A 71 6.53 -1.24 3.91
CA CYS A 71 5.85 -1.26 2.62
C CYS A 71 5.39 0.16 2.26
N ASP A 72 6.32 0.99 1.80
CA ASP A 72 6.09 2.43 1.59
C ASP A 72 5.30 2.74 0.29
N ILE A 73 4.58 1.80 -0.32
CA ILE A 73 3.79 2.05 -1.56
C ILE A 73 2.81 3.24 -1.37
N ALA A 74 1.99 3.20 -0.34
CA ALA A 74 1.04 4.29 -0.06
C ALA A 74 1.78 5.60 0.29
N ARG A 75 2.93 5.51 0.95
CA ARG A 75 3.79 6.67 1.22
C ARG A 75 4.34 7.29 -0.05
N LEU A 76 4.74 6.49 -1.05
CA LEU A 76 5.19 7.01 -2.34
C LEU A 76 4.07 7.80 -3.03
N TYR A 77 2.83 7.29 -3.04
CA TYR A 77 1.67 8.04 -3.53
C TYR A 77 1.50 9.37 -2.80
N ARG A 78 1.55 9.36 -1.47
CA ARG A 78 1.44 10.59 -0.66
C ARG A 78 2.55 11.59 -1.00
N MET A 79 3.78 11.14 -1.17
CA MET A 79 4.91 12.01 -1.48
C MET A 79 4.86 12.58 -2.90
N VAL A 80 4.42 11.77 -3.88
CA VAL A 80 4.18 12.26 -5.25
C VAL A 80 3.00 13.23 -5.28
N THR A 81 1.94 12.99 -4.51
CA THR A 81 0.81 13.93 -4.35
C THR A 81 1.30 15.28 -3.84
N LEU A 82 2.16 15.28 -2.81
CA LEU A 82 2.79 16.50 -2.30
C LEU A 82 3.69 17.17 -3.36
N TYR A 83 4.53 16.38 -4.03
CA TYR A 83 5.40 16.89 -5.08
C TYR A 83 4.62 17.59 -6.21
N LEU A 84 3.48 17.03 -6.61
CA LEU A 84 2.57 17.61 -7.60
C LEU A 84 1.75 18.79 -7.04
N ARG A 85 2.08 19.29 -5.85
CA ARG A 85 1.41 20.41 -5.16
C ARG A 85 -0.08 20.18 -4.92
N MET A 86 -0.46 18.92 -4.74
CA MET A 86 -1.80 18.53 -4.32
C MET A 86 -1.82 18.21 -2.82
N LYS A 87 -3.02 18.10 -2.23
CA LYS A 87 -3.17 17.86 -0.80
C LYS A 87 -2.95 16.38 -0.48
N PRO A 88 -1.86 16.02 0.25
CA PRO A 88 -1.66 14.65 0.70
C PRO A 88 -2.78 14.16 1.61
N LEU A 89 -3.04 12.87 1.59
CA LEU A 89 -4.14 12.16 2.29
C LEU A 89 -5.55 12.45 1.74
N GLU A 90 -5.67 13.32 0.74
CA GLU A 90 -6.97 13.64 0.12
C GLU A 90 -6.94 13.58 -1.41
N HIS A 91 -5.79 13.73 -2.04
CA HIS A 91 -5.72 13.86 -3.50
C HIS A 91 -4.94 12.74 -4.20
N GLU A 92 -4.58 11.66 -3.52
CA GLU A 92 -3.89 10.50 -4.13
C GLU A 92 -4.71 9.90 -5.27
N PHE A 93 -6.03 9.86 -5.13
CA PHE A 93 -6.93 9.40 -6.19
C PHE A 93 -6.85 10.25 -7.47
N LYS A 94 -6.51 11.55 -7.34
CA LYS A 94 -6.31 12.43 -8.51
C LYS A 94 -5.02 12.06 -9.24
N VAL A 95 -3.95 11.71 -8.49
CA VAL A 95 -2.71 11.19 -9.07
C VAL A 95 -3.00 9.89 -9.83
N MET A 96 -3.74 8.95 -9.22
CA MET A 96 -4.17 7.72 -9.90
C MET A 96 -4.98 8.03 -11.17
N GLY A 97 -5.92 8.96 -11.08
CA GLY A 97 -6.77 9.38 -12.22
C GLY A 97 -6.01 10.06 -13.36
N MET A 98 -4.81 10.57 -13.13
CA MET A 98 -3.94 11.12 -14.18
C MET A 98 -3.09 10.06 -14.90
N ALA A 99 -2.89 8.90 -14.30
CA ALA A 99 -2.03 7.85 -14.85
C ALA A 99 -2.42 7.40 -16.28
N PRO A 100 -3.71 7.25 -16.67
CA PRO A 100 -4.09 6.85 -18.02
C PRO A 100 -3.70 7.85 -19.12
N TYR A 101 -3.38 9.09 -18.78
CA TYR A 101 -2.97 10.13 -19.75
C TYR A 101 -1.46 10.14 -20.01
N ALA A 102 -0.71 9.31 -19.29
CA ALA A 102 0.73 9.17 -19.47
C ALA A 102 1.09 8.55 -20.82
N LYS A 103 2.23 8.97 -21.37
CA LYS A 103 2.83 8.27 -22.51
C LYS A 103 3.76 7.18 -22.00
N ASP A 104 3.55 5.95 -22.44
CA ASP A 104 4.29 4.75 -21.97
C ASP A 104 5.80 4.95 -21.94
N LYS A 105 6.39 5.55 -22.99
CA LYS A 105 7.82 5.82 -23.04
C LYS A 105 8.30 6.60 -21.81
N TYR A 106 7.60 7.67 -21.45
CA TYR A 106 8.01 8.54 -20.35
C TYR A 106 7.61 7.96 -18.99
N ALA A 107 6.47 7.27 -18.91
CA ALA A 107 6.09 6.54 -17.71
C ALA A 107 7.15 5.47 -17.35
N ASN A 108 7.68 4.74 -18.34
CA ASN A 108 8.75 3.77 -18.13
C ASN A 108 10.07 4.41 -17.64
N GLU A 109 10.38 5.65 -18.06
CA GLU A 109 11.53 6.38 -17.51
C GLU A 109 11.29 6.79 -16.06
N VAL A 110 10.06 7.16 -15.72
CA VAL A 110 9.68 7.49 -14.34
C VAL A 110 9.71 6.24 -13.44
N VAL A 111 9.32 5.07 -13.92
CA VAL A 111 9.44 3.80 -13.16
C VAL A 111 10.87 3.64 -12.64
N LYS A 112 11.88 3.91 -13.46
CA LYS A 112 13.31 3.81 -13.08
C LYS A 112 13.69 4.72 -11.90
N VAL A 113 12.94 5.81 -11.67
CA VAL A 113 13.17 6.70 -10.52
C VAL A 113 12.77 6.01 -9.22
N PHE A 114 11.76 5.15 -9.26
CA PHE A 114 11.28 4.40 -8.09
C PHE A 114 12.02 3.07 -7.89
N ASP A 115 12.68 2.54 -8.94
CA ASP A 115 13.46 1.30 -8.85
C ASP A 115 14.51 1.41 -7.74
N GLY A 116 14.59 0.36 -6.92
CA GLY A 116 15.52 0.31 -5.77
C GLY A 116 15.04 1.04 -4.51
N LEU A 117 13.86 1.68 -4.50
CA LEU A 117 13.30 2.22 -3.26
C LEU A 117 12.68 1.13 -2.38
N LEU A 118 12.10 0.11 -3.00
CA LEU A 118 11.48 -1.03 -2.33
C LEU A 118 12.02 -2.34 -2.90
N LYS A 119 12.06 -3.37 -2.06
CA LYS A 119 12.40 -4.75 -2.44
C LYS A 119 11.52 -5.76 -1.73
N PHE A 120 11.62 -7.02 -2.16
CA PHE A 120 11.03 -8.14 -1.45
C PHE A 120 12.00 -8.71 -0.42
N ASP A 121 11.52 -8.97 0.79
CA ASP A 121 12.16 -9.75 1.83
C ASP A 121 11.22 -10.91 2.23
N GLY A 122 11.43 -12.06 1.62
CA GLY A 122 10.46 -13.16 1.68
C GLY A 122 9.13 -12.73 1.08
N LEU A 123 8.06 -12.80 1.86
CA LEU A 123 6.70 -12.40 1.45
C LEU A 123 6.42 -10.90 1.66
N ARG A 124 7.35 -10.13 2.20
CA ARG A 124 7.15 -8.73 2.56
C ARG A 124 7.71 -7.78 1.52
N ILE A 125 7.06 -6.66 1.34
CA ILE A 125 7.67 -5.49 0.69
C ILE A 125 8.32 -4.66 1.79
N VAL A 126 9.60 -4.35 1.62
CA VAL A 126 10.38 -3.54 2.56
C VAL A 126 11.17 -2.47 1.82
N ARG A 127 11.66 -1.49 2.57
CA ARG A 127 12.57 -0.48 2.00
C ARG A 127 13.89 -1.15 1.58
N ASP A 128 14.37 -0.79 0.39
CA ASP A 128 15.70 -1.15 -0.08
C ASP A 128 16.66 0.03 0.09
N SER A 129 16.43 1.10 -0.63
CA SER A 129 17.14 2.36 -0.50
C SER A 129 16.23 3.41 0.12
N ARG A 130 16.76 4.17 1.08
CA ARG A 130 16.05 5.28 1.69
C ARG A 130 16.85 6.56 1.51
N PRO A 131 16.46 7.43 0.57
CA PRO A 131 17.00 8.79 0.54
C PRO A 131 16.76 9.49 1.88
N ASP A 132 17.72 10.25 2.38
CA ASP A 132 17.59 11.00 3.64
C ASP A 132 16.35 11.90 3.61
N ASN A 133 16.11 12.53 2.46
CA ASN A 133 14.92 13.31 2.19
C ASN A 133 14.26 12.82 0.90
N LEU A 134 13.19 12.03 1.04
CA LEU A 134 12.46 11.48 -0.11
C LEU A 134 11.84 12.59 -0.99
N TYR A 135 11.38 13.69 -0.40
CA TYR A 135 10.80 14.79 -1.18
C TYR A 135 11.86 15.47 -2.05
N GLU A 136 13.03 15.76 -1.51
CA GLU A 136 14.14 16.35 -2.29
C GLU A 136 14.62 15.40 -3.38
N PHE A 137 14.74 14.11 -3.06
CA PHE A 137 15.06 13.08 -4.05
C PHE A 137 14.06 13.10 -5.23
N LEU A 138 12.76 13.08 -4.94
CA LEU A 138 11.71 13.13 -5.97
C LEU A 138 11.78 14.45 -6.75
N ASN A 139 11.99 15.58 -6.07
CA ASN A 139 12.10 16.87 -6.71
C ASN A 139 13.29 16.94 -7.68
N GLU A 140 14.42 16.35 -7.32
CA GLU A 140 15.60 16.28 -8.20
C GLU A 140 15.34 15.37 -9.42
N LYS A 141 14.78 14.18 -9.19
CA LYS A 141 14.64 13.14 -10.21
C LYS A 141 13.46 13.35 -11.14
N LEU A 142 12.38 13.99 -10.67
CA LEU A 142 11.13 14.13 -11.42
C LEU A 142 10.93 15.50 -12.09
N LYS A 143 11.77 16.48 -11.81
CA LYS A 143 11.59 17.90 -12.22
C LYS A 143 11.40 18.15 -13.73
N TYR A 144 11.83 17.22 -14.58
CA TYR A 144 11.72 17.35 -16.03
C TYR A 144 10.60 16.52 -16.65
N PHE A 145 9.86 15.75 -15.82
CA PHE A 145 8.73 14.97 -16.29
C PHE A 145 7.42 15.74 -16.16
N ARG A 146 6.52 15.51 -17.11
CA ARG A 146 5.15 15.98 -17.02
C ARG A 146 4.41 15.25 -15.91
N PHE A 147 3.45 15.95 -15.28
CA PHE A 147 2.69 15.43 -14.14
C PHE A 147 1.95 14.11 -14.44
N ASP A 148 1.38 13.95 -15.65
CA ASP A 148 0.72 12.73 -16.08
C ASP A 148 1.70 11.56 -16.25
N ASN A 149 2.90 11.81 -16.79
CA ASN A 149 3.93 10.78 -16.92
C ASN A 149 4.48 10.37 -15.53
N ILE A 150 4.56 11.29 -14.58
CA ILE A 150 4.91 10.99 -13.19
C ILE A 150 3.83 10.10 -12.57
N ALA A 151 2.56 10.45 -12.74
CA ALA A 151 1.44 9.67 -12.25
C ALA A 151 1.42 8.26 -12.87
N GLY A 152 1.59 8.17 -14.20
CA GLY A 152 1.63 6.87 -14.90
C GLY A 152 2.81 6.01 -14.52
N GLY A 153 3.99 6.61 -14.29
CA GLY A 153 5.17 5.87 -13.82
C GLY A 153 5.00 5.34 -12.41
N LEU A 154 4.44 6.13 -11.49
CA LEU A 154 4.13 5.68 -10.14
C LEU A 154 3.09 4.55 -10.15
N GLN A 155 2.01 4.68 -10.92
CA GLN A 155 0.98 3.66 -11.07
C GLN A 155 1.59 2.35 -11.58
N LYS A 156 2.37 2.42 -12.65
CA LYS A 156 3.03 1.25 -13.26
C LYS A 156 4.03 0.58 -12.31
N TYR A 157 4.80 1.36 -11.57
CA TYR A 157 5.70 0.84 -10.54
C TYR A 157 4.92 0.08 -9.46
N THR A 158 3.83 0.68 -8.96
CA THR A 158 2.96 0.06 -7.97
C THR A 158 2.36 -1.24 -8.48
N GLU A 159 1.82 -1.25 -9.69
CA GLU A 159 1.26 -2.44 -10.32
C GLU A 159 2.30 -3.56 -10.47
N ASN A 160 3.52 -3.23 -10.92
CA ASN A 160 4.61 -4.19 -11.03
C ASN A 160 4.95 -4.82 -9.67
N MET A 161 5.03 -4.00 -8.60
CA MET A 161 5.30 -4.50 -7.25
C MET A 161 4.18 -5.42 -6.76
N LEU A 162 2.92 -5.02 -6.91
CA LEU A 162 1.77 -5.81 -6.47
C LEU A 162 1.62 -7.12 -7.26
N VAL A 163 1.83 -7.11 -8.57
CA VAL A 163 1.78 -8.32 -9.40
C VAL A 163 2.90 -9.29 -9.00
N ALA A 164 4.12 -8.78 -8.81
CA ALA A 164 5.24 -9.62 -8.37
C ALA A 164 4.99 -10.21 -6.97
N GLU A 165 4.39 -9.46 -6.06
CA GLU A 165 3.98 -9.90 -4.74
C GLU A 165 2.96 -11.04 -4.84
N LEU A 166 1.88 -10.86 -5.61
CA LEU A 166 0.85 -11.89 -5.82
C LEU A 166 1.42 -13.18 -6.42
N GLN A 167 2.38 -13.07 -7.34
CA GLN A 167 3.08 -14.23 -7.92
C GLN A 167 3.90 -14.98 -6.87
N GLN A 168 4.58 -14.29 -5.96
CA GLN A 168 5.31 -14.94 -4.85
C GLN A 168 4.35 -15.72 -3.95
N TYR A 169 3.18 -15.16 -3.62
CA TYR A 169 2.20 -15.86 -2.79
C TYR A 169 1.59 -17.08 -3.49
N ALA A 170 1.29 -16.96 -4.78
CA ALA A 170 0.80 -18.08 -5.54
C ALA A 170 1.78 -19.27 -5.53
N ASN A 171 3.07 -18.97 -5.62
CA ASN A 171 4.14 -19.98 -5.53
C ASN A 171 4.32 -20.56 -4.13
N HIS A 172 4.07 -19.77 -3.09
CA HIS A 172 4.21 -20.21 -1.69
C HIS A 172 3.05 -21.09 -1.21
N LEU A 173 1.86 -20.95 -1.83
CA LEU A 173 0.65 -21.72 -1.46
C LEU A 173 0.50 -23.07 -2.17
N ASN A 174 1.26 -23.31 -3.23
CA ASN A 174 1.31 -24.58 -3.94
C ASN A 174 2.33 -25.50 -3.29
#